data_2ad0c7b8a61251d5411b85580711d1e2
#
_entry.id   2ad0c7b8a61251d5411b85580711d1e2
#
_cell.length_a   1.000
_cell.length_b   1.000
_cell.length_c   1.000
_cell.angle_alpha   90.00
_cell.angle_beta   90.00
_cell.angle_gamma   90.00
#
_symmetry.space_group_name_H-M   'P 1'
#
loop_
_entity.id
_entity.type
_entity.pdbx_description
1 polymer ?
#
loop_
_entity_poly.entity_id
_entity_poly.type
_entity_poly.pdbx_seq_one_letter_code
_entity_poly.pdbx_strand_id
1 'polypeptide(L)'
;IDYFYKDLKKLDAGHFFYKKSTNIYIPKFEEILLLCQNKNININIELKPNKGFEKESVVSIAKVLNDFQFSNEFYFSSFDLDSLIMMKKILPNANYGFLIDEFKRNITLNDIKDIANKYNFICCGFNKDIINSDVITEILQSNVIITVYSKENLTVSESNELWSKGVQSIFTDDPKEFKFI
;
A
#
# COMPACT_ATOMS: atom_id res chain seq x y z
N ILE A 1 -16.72 9.50 -11.26
CA ILE A 1 -16.76 8.06 -11.57
C ILE A 1 -17.87 7.84 -12.58
N ASP A 2 -17.51 7.52 -13.82
CA ASP A 2 -18.46 7.50 -14.95
C ASP A 2 -18.97 6.08 -15.27
N TYR A 3 -18.53 5.08 -14.50
CA TYR A 3 -18.86 3.69 -14.80
C TYR A 3 -19.51 2.99 -13.61
N PHE A 4 -20.55 2.19 -13.88
CA PHE A 4 -21.12 1.28 -12.90
C PHE A 4 -20.28 0.00 -12.80
N TYR A 5 -20.21 -0.59 -11.61
CA TYR A 5 -19.50 -1.86 -11.41
C TYR A 5 -19.93 -2.97 -12.38
N LYS A 6 -21.24 -3.04 -12.72
CA LYS A 6 -21.76 -4.00 -13.72
C LYS A 6 -21.07 -3.90 -15.08
N ASP A 7 -20.55 -2.70 -15.44
CA ASP A 7 -19.85 -2.47 -16.70
C ASP A 7 -18.36 -2.74 -16.54
N LEU A 8 -17.78 -2.36 -15.39
CA LEU A 8 -16.38 -2.68 -15.07
C LEU A 8 -16.15 -4.20 -14.97
N LYS A 9 -17.12 -4.97 -14.46
CA LYS A 9 -17.03 -6.41 -14.35
C LYS A 9 -16.95 -7.13 -15.71
N LYS A 10 -17.33 -6.49 -16.81
CA LYS A 10 -17.21 -7.03 -18.18
C LYS A 10 -15.79 -6.89 -18.75
N LEU A 11 -14.95 -6.08 -18.13
CA LEU A 11 -13.57 -5.89 -18.56
C LEU A 11 -12.73 -7.11 -18.17
N ASP A 12 -11.87 -7.54 -19.10
CA ASP A 12 -10.91 -8.61 -18.87
C ASP A 12 -9.66 -8.05 -18.20
N ALA A 13 -9.61 -8.11 -16.87
CA ALA A 13 -8.49 -7.61 -16.07
C ALA A 13 -7.19 -8.42 -16.27
N GLY A 14 -7.29 -9.67 -16.75
CA GLY A 14 -6.13 -10.52 -16.99
C GLY A 14 -5.50 -10.36 -18.38
N HIS A 15 -6.22 -9.77 -19.34
CA HIS A 15 -5.80 -9.70 -20.74
C HIS A 15 -4.41 -9.08 -20.91
N PHE A 16 -4.16 -7.97 -20.26
CA PHE A 16 -2.87 -7.26 -20.37
C PHE A 16 -1.70 -8.11 -19.88
N PHE A 17 -1.86 -8.79 -18.75
CA PHE A 17 -0.82 -9.62 -18.15
C PHE A 17 -0.56 -10.91 -18.95
N TYR A 18 -1.62 -11.63 -19.26
CA TYR A 18 -1.51 -12.94 -19.93
C TYR A 18 -1.37 -12.84 -21.45
N LYS A 19 -1.50 -11.65 -22.05
CA LYS A 19 -1.47 -11.39 -23.51
C LYS A 19 -2.46 -12.22 -24.31
N LYS A 20 -3.55 -12.64 -23.69
CA LYS A 20 -4.65 -13.41 -24.28
C LYS A 20 -5.96 -13.09 -23.56
N SER A 21 -7.08 -13.43 -24.17
CA SER A 21 -8.37 -13.33 -23.49
C SER A 21 -8.41 -14.25 -22.27
N THR A 22 -8.91 -13.71 -21.16
CA THR A 22 -9.10 -14.43 -19.90
C THR A 22 -10.54 -14.22 -19.41
N ASN A 23 -10.92 -14.89 -18.35
CA ASN A 23 -12.20 -14.66 -17.66
C ASN A 23 -11.98 -13.97 -16.32
N ILE A 24 -10.88 -13.22 -16.18
CA ILE A 24 -10.53 -12.52 -14.94
C ILE A 24 -11.22 -11.16 -14.97
N TYR A 25 -12.11 -10.92 -14.05
CA TYR A 25 -12.80 -9.63 -13.90
C TYR A 25 -12.21 -8.81 -12.74
N ILE A 26 -12.53 -7.52 -12.69
CA ILE A 26 -12.19 -6.65 -11.56
C ILE A 26 -13.06 -7.06 -10.36
N PRO A 27 -12.47 -7.58 -9.26
CA PRO A 27 -13.24 -8.05 -8.12
C PRO A 27 -13.80 -6.86 -7.32
N LYS A 28 -14.86 -7.13 -6.56
CA LYS A 28 -15.27 -6.22 -5.49
C LYS A 28 -14.33 -6.35 -4.29
N PHE A 29 -14.27 -5.31 -3.47
CA PHE A 29 -13.42 -5.31 -2.30
C PHE A 29 -13.81 -6.43 -1.32
N GLU A 30 -15.10 -6.67 -1.12
CA GLU A 30 -15.61 -7.76 -0.27
C GLU A 30 -15.16 -9.15 -0.76
N GLU A 31 -15.03 -9.35 -2.08
CA GLU A 31 -14.55 -10.62 -2.65
C GLU A 31 -13.07 -10.85 -2.29
N ILE A 32 -12.27 -9.79 -2.27
CA ILE A 32 -10.86 -9.83 -1.84
C ILE A 32 -10.76 -10.08 -0.33
N LEU A 33 -11.56 -9.38 0.48
CA LEU A 33 -11.59 -9.59 1.93
C LEU A 33 -11.92 -11.04 2.27
N LEU A 34 -12.94 -11.60 1.62
CA LEU A 34 -13.34 -13.00 1.80
C LEU A 34 -12.22 -13.97 1.42
N LEU A 35 -11.55 -13.73 0.30
CA LEU A 35 -10.42 -14.55 -0.13
C LEU A 35 -9.27 -14.51 0.88
N CYS A 36 -8.89 -13.33 1.33
CA CYS A 36 -7.82 -13.15 2.31
C CYS A 36 -8.16 -13.81 3.66
N GLN A 37 -9.39 -13.63 4.13
CA GLN A 37 -9.86 -14.25 5.36
C GLN A 37 -9.85 -15.79 5.28
N ASN A 38 -10.35 -16.37 4.20
CA ASN A 38 -10.37 -17.82 3.99
C ASN A 38 -8.95 -18.41 3.83
N LYS A 39 -7.98 -17.62 3.42
CA LYS A 39 -6.60 -18.03 3.24
C LYS A 39 -5.69 -17.62 4.39
N ASN A 40 -6.24 -16.96 5.41
CA ASN A 40 -5.48 -16.39 6.55
C ASN A 40 -4.34 -15.46 6.08
N ILE A 41 -4.64 -14.58 5.13
CA ILE A 41 -3.69 -13.62 4.56
C ILE A 41 -3.98 -12.25 5.14
N ASN A 42 -2.96 -11.60 5.70
CA ASN A 42 -3.00 -10.19 6.08
C ASN A 42 -2.93 -9.31 4.83
N ILE A 43 -3.54 -8.13 4.87
CA ILE A 43 -3.61 -7.27 3.68
C ILE A 43 -3.11 -5.86 3.92
N ASN A 44 -2.47 -5.32 2.89
CA ASN A 44 -2.27 -3.89 2.73
C ASN A 44 -3.41 -3.33 1.85
N ILE A 45 -4.11 -2.33 2.35
CA ILE A 45 -5.20 -1.64 1.66
C ILE A 45 -4.67 -0.29 1.20
N GLU A 46 -4.23 -0.20 -0.05
CA GLU A 46 -3.77 1.07 -0.61
C GLU A 46 -4.96 1.96 -0.95
N LEU A 47 -5.00 3.15 -0.34
CA LEU A 47 -5.97 4.19 -0.66
C LEU A 47 -5.46 4.97 -1.87
N LYS A 48 -6.13 4.82 -3.00
CA LYS A 48 -5.78 5.50 -4.25
C LYS A 48 -7.01 6.22 -4.83
N PRO A 49 -7.46 7.29 -4.18
CA PRO A 49 -8.66 7.99 -4.60
C PRO A 49 -8.45 8.71 -5.93
N ASN A 50 -9.52 8.86 -6.69
CA ASN A 50 -9.53 9.82 -7.78
C ASN A 50 -9.66 11.23 -7.19
N LYS A 51 -9.00 12.21 -7.82
CA LYS A 51 -9.06 13.61 -7.40
C LYS A 51 -10.50 14.10 -7.28
N GLY A 52 -10.84 14.65 -6.11
CA GLY A 52 -12.19 15.12 -5.78
C GLY A 52 -13.13 14.05 -5.23
N PHE A 53 -12.66 12.79 -5.08
CA PHE A 53 -13.43 11.68 -4.51
C PHE A 53 -12.73 11.05 -3.30
N GLU A 54 -11.80 11.77 -2.69
CA GLU A 54 -10.99 11.30 -1.56
C GLU A 54 -11.87 10.86 -0.39
N LYS A 55 -12.82 11.73 -0.02
CA LYS A 55 -13.73 11.48 1.10
C LYS A 55 -14.67 10.31 0.84
N GLU A 56 -15.29 10.27 -0.34
CA GLU A 56 -16.21 9.20 -0.73
C GLU A 56 -15.51 7.84 -0.78
N SER A 57 -14.28 7.80 -1.29
CA SER A 57 -13.45 6.60 -1.35
C SER A 57 -13.14 6.09 0.06
N VAL A 58 -12.67 6.97 0.94
CA VAL A 58 -12.34 6.63 2.33
C VAL A 58 -13.57 6.12 3.08
N VAL A 59 -14.71 6.82 3.00
CA VAL A 59 -15.95 6.43 3.68
C VAL A 59 -16.47 5.09 3.16
N SER A 60 -16.42 4.86 1.84
CA SER A 60 -16.87 3.61 1.23
C SER A 60 -16.05 2.41 1.67
N ILE A 61 -14.71 2.55 1.69
CA ILE A 61 -13.79 1.49 2.13
C ILE A 61 -14.00 1.19 3.62
N ALA A 62 -14.08 2.22 4.46
CA ALA A 62 -14.31 2.06 5.89
C ALA A 62 -15.65 1.35 6.18
N LYS A 63 -16.71 1.70 5.41
CA LYS A 63 -18.02 1.05 5.53
C LYS A 63 -17.92 -0.43 5.19
N VAL A 64 -17.29 -0.79 4.08
CA VAL A 64 -17.14 -2.20 3.68
C VAL A 64 -16.41 -3.00 4.74
N LEU A 65 -15.30 -2.48 5.29
CA LEU A 65 -14.54 -3.16 6.35
C LEU A 65 -15.38 -3.38 7.61
N ASN A 66 -16.14 -2.36 8.02
CA ASN A 66 -17.01 -2.46 9.18
C ASN A 66 -18.15 -3.48 8.97
N ASP A 67 -18.80 -3.43 7.80
CA ASP A 67 -19.91 -4.34 7.47
C ASP A 67 -19.44 -5.79 7.30
N PHE A 68 -18.22 -5.99 6.76
CA PHE A 68 -17.62 -7.32 6.54
C PHE A 68 -17.06 -7.95 7.81
N GLN A 69 -16.69 -7.13 8.81
CA GLN A 69 -16.01 -7.57 10.05
C GLN A 69 -14.75 -8.41 9.75
N PHE A 70 -13.86 -7.87 8.93
CA PHE A 70 -12.62 -8.55 8.56
C PHE A 70 -11.77 -8.86 9.78
N SER A 71 -11.38 -10.13 9.95
CA SER A 71 -10.75 -10.63 11.17
C SER A 71 -9.23 -10.75 11.10
N ASN A 72 -8.64 -10.72 9.89
CA ASN A 72 -7.20 -10.76 9.73
C ASN A 72 -6.59 -9.37 9.95
N GLU A 73 -5.28 -9.33 10.15
CA GLU A 73 -4.58 -8.07 10.26
C GLU A 73 -4.54 -7.33 8.93
N PHE A 74 -4.62 -6.02 9.00
CA PHE A 74 -4.50 -5.13 7.86
C PHE A 74 -3.88 -3.80 8.25
N TYR A 75 -3.33 -3.12 7.26
CA TYR A 75 -2.96 -1.72 7.38
C TYR A 75 -3.35 -0.95 6.12
N PHE A 76 -3.46 0.36 6.25
CA PHE A 76 -3.70 1.26 5.13
C PHE A 76 -2.41 1.88 4.66
N SER A 77 -2.22 1.98 3.35
CA SER A 77 -1.16 2.79 2.78
C SER A 77 -1.72 3.77 1.75
N SER A 78 -1.03 4.88 1.53
CA SER A 78 -1.38 5.84 0.48
C SER A 78 -0.24 6.80 0.20
N PHE A 79 -0.21 7.30 -1.05
CA PHE A 79 0.54 8.50 -1.46
C PHE A 79 -0.21 9.79 -1.11
N ASP A 80 -1.51 9.68 -0.82
CA ASP A 80 -2.36 10.79 -0.42
C ASP A 80 -2.49 10.85 1.11
N LEU A 81 -1.75 11.80 1.69
CA LEU A 81 -1.74 12.00 3.14
C LEU A 81 -3.12 12.36 3.70
N ASP A 82 -3.90 13.15 2.96
CA ASP A 82 -5.22 13.56 3.42
C ASP A 82 -6.19 12.38 3.55
N SER A 83 -6.13 11.43 2.61
CA SER A 83 -6.90 10.18 2.69
C SER A 83 -6.49 9.33 3.90
N LEU A 84 -5.19 9.22 4.20
CA LEU A 84 -4.74 8.52 5.41
C LEU A 84 -5.25 9.19 6.68
N ILE A 85 -5.15 10.52 6.76
CA ILE A 85 -5.64 11.28 7.91
C ILE A 85 -7.17 11.14 8.07
N MET A 86 -7.92 11.17 6.97
CA MET A 86 -9.36 10.95 7.00
C MET A 86 -9.70 9.53 7.45
N MET A 87 -9.03 8.51 6.89
CA MET A 87 -9.25 7.12 7.29
C MET A 87 -8.92 6.90 8.77
N LYS A 88 -7.83 7.49 9.26
CA LYS A 88 -7.43 7.40 10.67
C LYS A 88 -8.44 8.03 11.63
N LYS A 89 -9.19 9.05 11.21
CA LYS A 89 -10.29 9.60 12.02
C LYS A 89 -11.47 8.63 12.13
N ILE A 90 -11.69 7.79 11.10
CA ILE A 90 -12.80 6.80 11.08
C ILE A 90 -12.38 5.51 11.78
N LEU A 91 -11.15 5.04 11.53
CA LEU A 91 -10.59 3.80 12.08
C LEU A 91 -9.31 4.09 12.87
N PRO A 92 -9.37 4.74 14.05
CA PRO A 92 -8.20 5.25 14.77
C PRO A 92 -7.22 4.17 15.22
N ASN A 93 -7.69 2.93 15.41
CA ASN A 93 -6.90 1.80 15.90
C ASN A 93 -6.25 0.97 14.78
N ALA A 94 -6.54 1.26 13.51
CA ALA A 94 -5.88 0.61 12.39
C ALA A 94 -4.43 1.10 12.23
N ASN A 95 -3.61 0.31 11.56
CA ASN A 95 -2.24 0.65 11.21
C ASN A 95 -2.22 1.45 9.89
N TYR A 96 -1.21 2.34 9.75
CA TYR A 96 -1.10 3.25 8.61
C TYR A 96 0.33 3.36 8.13
N GLY A 97 0.52 3.44 6.81
CA GLY A 97 1.80 3.66 6.16
C GLY A 97 1.71 4.77 5.11
N PHE A 98 2.69 5.67 5.12
CA PHE A 98 2.77 6.75 4.14
C PHE A 98 3.69 6.36 2.99
N LEU A 99 3.22 6.47 1.74
CA LEU A 99 3.99 6.14 0.54
C LEU A 99 4.58 7.40 -0.10
N ILE A 100 5.86 7.34 -0.45
CA ILE A 100 6.63 8.45 -0.99
C ILE A 100 7.22 8.03 -2.34
N ASP A 101 6.77 8.66 -3.43
CA ASP A 101 7.24 8.37 -4.78
C ASP A 101 8.44 9.25 -5.16
N GLU A 102 8.45 10.48 -4.69
CA GLU A 102 9.52 11.46 -4.93
C GLU A 102 9.65 12.44 -3.76
N PHE A 103 10.84 12.95 -3.54
CA PHE A 103 11.03 14.10 -2.66
C PHE A 103 10.60 15.37 -3.41
N LYS A 104 9.40 15.86 -3.10
CA LYS A 104 8.91 17.13 -3.66
C LYS A 104 9.73 18.29 -3.09
N ARG A 105 9.87 19.39 -3.85
CA ARG A 105 10.65 20.58 -3.46
C ARG A 105 10.34 21.10 -2.06
N ASN A 106 9.18 20.78 -1.51
CA ASN A 106 8.69 21.30 -0.22
C ASN A 106 8.46 20.20 0.82
N ILE A 107 8.88 18.96 0.59
CA ILE A 107 8.77 17.86 1.56
C ILE A 107 10.15 17.25 1.74
N THR A 108 10.73 17.50 2.88
CA THR A 108 12.02 16.95 3.30
C THR A 108 11.85 15.60 4.00
N LEU A 109 12.95 14.90 4.21
CA LEU A 109 12.93 13.66 4.99
C LEU A 109 12.49 13.90 6.45
N ASN A 110 12.84 15.06 7.03
CA ASN A 110 12.37 15.44 8.36
C ASN A 110 10.86 15.66 8.39
N ASP A 111 10.29 16.30 7.37
CA ASP A 111 8.83 16.43 7.28
C ASP A 111 8.13 15.07 7.24
N ILE A 112 8.69 14.09 6.54
CA ILE A 112 8.16 12.73 6.49
C ILE A 112 8.19 12.07 7.87
N LYS A 113 9.30 12.19 8.59
CA LYS A 113 9.43 11.69 9.97
C LYS A 113 8.45 12.37 10.91
N ASP A 114 8.31 13.68 10.82
CA ASP A 114 7.37 14.47 11.63
C ASP A 114 5.92 14.08 11.34
N ILE A 115 5.56 13.87 10.08
CA ILE A 115 4.25 13.36 9.68
C ILE A 115 4.01 11.97 10.26
N ALA A 116 4.96 11.04 10.10
CA ALA A 116 4.83 9.68 10.60
C ALA A 116 4.64 9.67 12.13
N ASN A 117 5.45 10.44 12.86
CA ASN A 117 5.34 10.57 14.30
C ASN A 117 4.03 11.24 14.73
N LYS A 118 3.66 12.36 14.10
CA LYS A 118 2.44 13.12 14.42
C LYS A 118 1.18 12.27 14.28
N TYR A 119 1.12 11.45 13.24
CA TYR A 119 -0.05 10.62 12.96
C TYR A 119 0.12 9.18 13.42
N ASN A 120 1.23 8.85 14.09
CA ASN A 120 1.56 7.51 14.54
C ASN A 120 1.42 6.47 13.41
N PHE A 121 2.09 6.76 12.28
CA PHE A 121 2.19 5.81 11.17
C PHE A 121 3.26 4.76 11.50
N ILE A 122 2.95 3.49 11.22
CA ILE A 122 3.86 2.38 11.52
C ILE A 122 4.97 2.21 10.48
N CYS A 123 4.74 2.66 9.24
CA CYS A 123 5.71 2.53 8.17
C CYS A 123 5.72 3.73 7.22
N CYS A 124 6.85 3.89 6.53
CA CYS A 124 7.00 4.73 5.36
C CYS A 124 7.50 3.88 4.19
N GLY A 125 6.77 3.94 3.07
CA GLY A 125 7.11 3.23 1.85
C GLY A 125 7.77 4.18 0.84
N PHE A 126 8.96 3.83 0.37
CA PHE A 126 9.73 4.66 -0.56
C PHE A 126 9.85 3.97 -1.92
N ASN A 127 9.76 4.78 -2.99
CA ASN A 127 10.20 4.32 -4.29
C ASN A 127 11.70 3.98 -4.26
N LYS A 128 12.09 2.86 -4.88
CA LYS A 128 13.49 2.43 -5.01
C LYS A 128 14.41 3.55 -5.53
N ASP A 129 13.91 4.38 -6.44
CA ASP A 129 14.71 5.40 -7.12
C ASP A 129 15.11 6.58 -6.21
N ILE A 130 14.44 6.75 -5.07
CA ILE A 130 14.71 7.84 -4.13
C ILE A 130 15.35 7.38 -2.82
N ILE A 131 15.41 6.06 -2.58
CA ILE A 131 15.98 5.54 -1.34
C ILE A 131 17.49 5.27 -1.52
N ASN A 132 18.26 5.76 -0.58
CA ASN A 132 19.71 5.52 -0.48
C ASN A 132 20.11 5.27 0.97
N SER A 133 21.39 5.02 1.22
CA SER A 133 21.89 4.70 2.56
C SER A 133 21.66 5.83 3.58
N ASP A 134 21.73 7.09 3.15
CA ASP A 134 21.51 8.23 4.05
C ASP A 134 20.04 8.32 4.47
N VAL A 135 19.11 8.16 3.50
CA VAL A 135 17.65 8.10 3.77
C VAL A 135 17.33 6.95 4.72
N ILE A 136 17.88 5.75 4.46
CA ILE A 136 17.65 4.58 5.32
C ILE A 136 18.17 4.88 6.74
N THR A 137 19.41 5.34 6.86
CA THR A 137 20.05 5.63 8.16
C THR A 137 19.25 6.65 8.96
N GLU A 138 18.74 7.67 8.31
CA GLU A 138 17.98 8.73 8.96
C GLU A 138 16.59 8.27 9.42
N ILE A 139 15.88 7.47 8.60
CA ILE A 139 14.57 6.91 8.98
C ILE A 139 14.72 5.86 10.08
N LEU A 140 15.78 5.04 10.08
CA LEU A 140 16.05 4.06 11.14
C LEU A 140 16.23 4.67 12.53
N GLN A 141 16.56 5.98 12.61
CA GLN A 141 16.57 6.72 13.89
C GLN A 141 15.16 6.98 14.44
N SER A 142 14.13 6.79 13.63
CA SER A 142 12.73 6.83 14.06
C SER A 142 12.18 5.39 14.20
N ASN A 143 11.13 5.22 15.00
CA ASN A 143 10.47 3.92 15.18
C ASN A 143 9.52 3.58 14.00
N VAL A 144 9.93 3.89 12.78
CA VAL A 144 9.11 3.71 11.57
C VAL A 144 9.71 2.61 10.71
N ILE A 145 8.90 1.64 10.32
CA ILE A 145 9.30 0.57 9.41
C ILE A 145 9.56 1.16 8.01
N ILE A 146 10.68 0.81 7.42
CA ILE A 146 11.00 1.19 6.04
C ILE A 146 10.52 0.08 5.11
N THR A 147 9.65 0.47 4.19
CA THR A 147 9.18 -0.39 3.09
C THR A 147 9.68 0.18 1.76
N VAL A 148 10.10 -0.68 0.84
CA VAL A 148 10.53 -0.25 -0.50
C VAL A 148 9.66 -0.89 -1.57
N TYR A 149 9.27 -0.08 -2.55
CA TYR A 149 8.56 -0.51 -3.75
C TYR A 149 9.28 -0.02 -5.01
N SER A 150 8.98 -0.63 -6.15
CA SER A 150 9.51 -0.21 -7.45
C SER A 150 8.44 -0.37 -8.53
N LYS A 151 8.57 0.38 -9.62
CA LYS A 151 7.74 0.20 -10.84
C LYS A 151 8.01 -1.13 -11.52
N GLU A 152 9.25 -1.57 -11.47
CA GLU A 152 9.68 -2.89 -11.90
C GLU A 152 9.91 -3.74 -10.65
N ASN A 153 9.68 -5.05 -10.73
CA ASN A 153 9.92 -5.90 -9.59
C ASN A 153 11.37 -5.78 -9.12
N LEU A 154 11.53 -5.67 -7.80
CA LEU A 154 12.83 -5.79 -7.17
C LEU A 154 13.35 -7.21 -7.36
N THR A 155 14.58 -7.34 -7.84
CA THR A 155 15.27 -8.63 -7.88
C THR A 155 15.62 -9.11 -6.46
N VAL A 156 15.85 -10.41 -6.30
CA VAL A 156 16.33 -10.96 -5.01
C VAL A 156 17.63 -10.33 -4.58
N SER A 157 18.54 -10.02 -5.52
CA SER A 157 19.82 -9.36 -5.21
C SER A 157 19.62 -7.94 -4.67
N GLU A 158 18.80 -7.13 -5.33
CA GLU A 158 18.48 -5.76 -4.88
C GLU A 158 17.77 -5.78 -3.51
N SER A 159 16.88 -6.74 -3.31
CA SER A 159 16.17 -6.89 -2.04
C SER A 159 17.12 -7.27 -0.90
N ASN A 160 18.06 -8.18 -1.14
CA ASN A 160 19.10 -8.54 -0.16
C ASN A 160 19.98 -7.34 0.19
N GLU A 161 20.34 -6.50 -0.80
CA GLU A 161 21.08 -5.28 -0.56
C GLU A 161 20.30 -4.29 0.31
N LEU A 162 19.01 -4.09 0.01
CA LEU A 162 18.13 -3.22 0.81
C LEU A 162 18.00 -3.73 2.25
N TRP A 163 17.78 -5.03 2.44
CA TRP A 163 17.69 -5.63 3.78
C TRP A 163 18.99 -5.49 4.55
N SER A 164 20.15 -5.67 3.90
CA SER A 164 21.45 -5.48 4.55
C SER A 164 21.69 -4.05 5.04
N LYS A 165 21.00 -3.07 4.45
CA LYS A 165 21.03 -1.66 4.84
C LYS A 165 19.99 -1.29 5.89
N GLY A 166 19.10 -2.23 6.28
CA GLY A 166 18.10 -2.02 7.32
C GLY A 166 16.67 -1.78 6.84
N VAL A 167 16.38 -1.92 5.54
CA VAL A 167 15.00 -1.99 5.04
C VAL A 167 14.34 -3.23 5.63
N GLN A 168 13.11 -3.11 6.14
CA GLN A 168 12.43 -4.21 6.79
C GLN A 168 11.38 -4.90 5.90
N SER A 169 10.91 -4.23 4.85
CA SER A 169 9.87 -4.78 3.96
C SER A 169 10.05 -4.30 2.52
N ILE A 170 9.61 -5.12 1.58
CA ILE A 170 9.56 -4.77 0.16
C ILE A 170 8.21 -5.16 -0.43
N PHE A 171 7.82 -4.49 -1.53
CA PHE A 171 6.73 -4.94 -2.39
C PHE A 171 7.29 -5.75 -3.55
N THR A 172 6.67 -6.86 -3.87
CA THR A 172 6.99 -7.68 -5.05
C THR A 172 5.73 -8.26 -5.67
N ASP A 173 5.67 -8.32 -7.00
CA ASP A 173 4.61 -8.98 -7.75
C ASP A 173 4.88 -10.49 -7.93
N ASP A 174 6.12 -10.94 -7.69
CA ASP A 174 6.49 -12.36 -7.76
C ASP A 174 7.18 -12.87 -6.48
N PRO A 175 6.40 -13.15 -5.43
CA PRO A 175 6.96 -13.65 -4.18
C PRO A 175 7.60 -15.02 -4.27
N LYS A 176 7.38 -15.77 -5.37
CA LYS A 176 7.94 -17.13 -5.55
C LYS A 176 9.45 -17.12 -5.77
N GLU A 177 10.00 -16.01 -6.27
CA GLU A 177 11.44 -15.84 -6.41
C GLU A 177 12.15 -15.73 -5.04
N PHE A 178 11.40 -15.31 -4.01
CA PHE A 178 11.90 -15.19 -2.66
C PHE A 178 11.69 -16.52 -1.92
N LYS A 179 12.74 -17.31 -1.81
CA LYS A 179 12.71 -18.48 -0.94
C LYS A 179 12.67 -17.98 0.50
N PHE A 180 11.58 -18.24 1.19
CA PHE A 180 11.51 -17.99 2.62
C PHE A 180 12.60 -18.82 3.30
N ILE A 181 13.53 -18.12 3.91
CA ILE A 181 14.61 -18.69 4.71
C ILE A 181 14.04 -19.06 6.10
#